data_7368765d8e4d128df95f309bcc0e5675
#
_entry.id   7368765d8e4d128df95f309bcc0e5675
#
_cell.length_a   1.000
_cell.length_b   1.000
_cell.length_c   1.000
_cell.angle_alpha   90.00
_cell.angle_beta   90.00
_cell.angle_gamma   90.00
#
_symmetry.space_group_name_H-M   'P 1'
#
loop_
_entity.id
_entity.type
_entity.pdbx_description
1 polymer ?
#
loop_
_entity_poly.entity_id
_entity_poly.type
_entity_poly.pdbx_seq_one_letter_code
_entity_poly.pdbx_strand_id
1 'polypeptide(L)'
;MQTNQPWDHPSFWPYIARCILRGFHLPASSFMRTLTDHPHQPISKLAAILHHHLSTYPRSHQTTQYPLESQFIQAHRSWLSRLRAEVSAFLGGREKGSWLEEEGVKKGKWQRWEDGFRVVIDLMEGKADAILEQAADWREAVGAWGVLVDVQLKRDDLPYVFLWIGFCHD
;
A
#
# COMPACT_ATOMS: atom_id res chain seq x y z
N MET A 1 -8.88 14.13 -29.04
CA MET A 1 -8.96 14.60 -27.65
C MET A 1 -8.24 13.54 -26.79
N GLN A 2 -7.06 13.84 -26.27
CA GLN A 2 -6.46 13.00 -25.23
C GLN A 2 -7.29 13.21 -23.96
N THR A 3 -8.07 12.22 -23.58
CA THR A 3 -8.72 12.19 -22.28
C THR A 3 -7.60 12.07 -21.25
N ASN A 4 -7.34 13.14 -20.51
CA ASN A 4 -6.36 13.18 -19.43
C ASN A 4 -6.87 12.21 -18.34
N GLN A 5 -6.31 11.02 -18.29
CA GLN A 5 -6.70 10.03 -17.30
C GLN A 5 -6.07 10.39 -15.93
N PRO A 6 -6.75 10.11 -14.81
CA PRO A 6 -6.23 10.45 -13.47
C PRO A 6 -4.82 9.88 -13.22
N TRP A 7 -4.54 8.71 -13.73
CA TRP A 7 -3.26 8.01 -13.56
C TRP A 7 -2.11 8.60 -14.40
N ASP A 8 -2.38 9.48 -15.36
CA ASP A 8 -1.35 10.16 -16.13
C ASP A 8 -0.71 11.32 -15.34
N HIS A 9 -1.39 11.77 -14.27
CA HIS A 9 -0.89 12.86 -13.43
C HIS A 9 0.33 12.43 -12.61
N PRO A 10 1.42 13.23 -12.53
CA PRO A 10 2.63 12.87 -11.79
C PRO A 10 2.40 12.63 -10.30
N SER A 11 1.41 13.29 -9.70
CA SER A 11 1.05 13.12 -8.28
C SER A 11 0.18 11.90 -7.99
N PHE A 12 -0.20 11.08 -8.98
CA PHE A 12 -1.12 9.96 -8.79
C PHE A 12 -0.59 8.96 -7.74
N TRP A 13 0.59 8.43 -7.95
CA TRP A 13 1.21 7.49 -7.01
C TRP A 13 1.58 8.13 -5.67
N PRO A 14 2.21 9.33 -5.63
CA PRO A 14 2.47 10.03 -4.37
C PRO A 14 1.21 10.29 -3.55
N TYR A 15 0.08 10.60 -4.20
CA TYR A 15 -1.17 10.81 -3.50
C TYR A 15 -1.69 9.53 -2.85
N ILE A 16 -1.68 8.40 -3.57
CA ILE A 16 -2.10 7.11 -3.03
C ILE A 16 -1.22 6.71 -1.84
N ALA A 17 0.11 6.80 -1.99
CA ALA A 17 1.06 6.51 -0.93
C ALA A 17 0.78 7.36 0.32
N ARG A 18 0.56 8.67 0.13
CA ARG A 18 0.23 9.59 1.24
C ARG A 18 -1.08 9.24 1.93
N CYS A 19 -2.10 8.84 1.17
CA CYS A 19 -3.36 8.37 1.75
C CYS A 19 -3.16 7.12 2.62
N ILE A 20 -2.37 6.14 2.15
CA ILE A 20 -2.09 4.91 2.89
C ILE A 20 -1.33 5.20 4.17
N LEU A 21 -0.26 6.00 4.12
CA LEU A 21 0.52 6.40 5.30
C LEU A 21 -0.33 7.05 6.40
N ARG A 22 -1.34 7.81 6.00
CA ARG A 22 -2.25 8.52 6.91
C ARG A 22 -3.49 7.71 7.30
N GLY A 23 -3.58 6.44 6.90
CA GLY A 23 -4.75 5.60 7.18
C GLY A 23 -6.00 5.94 6.35
N PHE A 24 -5.88 6.76 5.31
CA PHE A 24 -6.99 7.11 4.42
C PHE A 24 -7.19 6.07 3.33
N HIS A 25 -7.48 4.82 3.74
CA HIS A 25 -7.59 3.69 2.83
C HIS A 25 -8.73 3.82 1.80
N LEU A 26 -9.88 4.44 2.17
CA LEU A 26 -10.99 4.64 1.24
C LEU A 26 -10.67 5.62 0.10
N PRO A 27 -10.08 6.80 0.35
CA PRO A 27 -9.57 7.65 -0.73
C PRO A 27 -8.55 6.94 -1.61
N ALA A 28 -7.56 6.24 -1.01
CA ALA A 28 -6.58 5.43 -1.77
C ALA A 28 -7.28 4.38 -2.65
N SER A 29 -8.26 3.66 -2.09
CA SER A 29 -9.08 2.68 -2.81
C SER A 29 -9.83 3.31 -4.00
N SER A 30 -10.39 4.50 -3.82
CA SER A 30 -11.11 5.21 -4.90
C SER A 30 -10.19 5.56 -6.07
N PHE A 31 -8.96 5.99 -5.79
CA PHE A 31 -7.97 6.22 -6.84
C PHE A 31 -7.50 4.92 -7.49
N MET A 32 -7.24 3.88 -6.70
CA MET A 32 -6.86 2.57 -7.24
C MET A 32 -7.95 1.98 -8.14
N ARG A 33 -9.23 2.22 -7.83
CA ARG A 33 -10.36 1.82 -8.65
C ARG A 33 -10.30 2.38 -10.06
N THR A 34 -9.79 3.60 -10.25
CA THR A 34 -9.70 4.18 -11.60
C THR A 34 -8.82 3.33 -12.53
N LEU A 35 -7.83 2.62 -11.96
CA LEU A 35 -6.95 1.72 -12.73
C LEU A 35 -7.58 0.39 -13.12
N THR A 36 -8.73 0.03 -12.56
CA THR A 36 -9.43 -1.22 -12.95
C THR A 36 -9.93 -1.17 -14.39
N ASP A 37 -10.12 0.04 -14.93
CA ASP A 37 -10.52 0.26 -16.33
C ASP A 37 -9.33 0.48 -17.27
N HIS A 38 -8.10 0.29 -16.78
CA HIS A 38 -6.91 0.47 -17.60
C HIS A 38 -6.83 -0.58 -18.72
N PRO A 39 -6.50 -0.19 -19.98
CA PRO A 39 -6.51 -1.11 -21.12
C PRO A 39 -5.48 -2.24 -21.01
N HIS A 40 -4.39 -2.04 -20.26
CA HIS A 40 -3.39 -3.07 -20.00
C HIS A 40 -3.87 -4.01 -18.90
N GLN A 41 -4.19 -5.26 -19.26
CA GLN A 41 -4.83 -6.22 -18.37
C GLN A 41 -4.05 -6.52 -17.06
N PRO A 42 -2.72 -6.67 -17.03
CA PRO A 42 -1.98 -6.83 -15.77
C PRO A 42 -2.16 -5.66 -14.80
N ILE A 43 -2.17 -4.41 -15.30
CA ILE A 43 -2.42 -3.22 -14.48
C ILE A 43 -3.84 -3.29 -13.88
N SER A 44 -4.84 -3.52 -14.72
CA SER A 44 -6.24 -3.62 -14.30
C SER A 44 -6.45 -4.71 -13.24
N LYS A 45 -5.86 -5.89 -13.43
CA LYS A 45 -5.97 -7.00 -12.46
C LYS A 45 -5.31 -6.69 -11.13
N LEU A 46 -4.08 -6.16 -11.12
CA LEU A 46 -3.40 -5.82 -9.87
C LEU A 46 -4.12 -4.68 -9.16
N ALA A 47 -4.58 -3.67 -9.91
CA ALA A 47 -5.36 -2.58 -9.36
C ALA A 47 -6.66 -3.08 -8.70
N ALA A 48 -7.34 -4.07 -9.28
CA ALA A 48 -8.53 -4.66 -8.69
C ALA A 48 -8.23 -5.37 -7.36
N ILE A 49 -7.12 -6.12 -7.27
CA ILE A 49 -6.66 -6.75 -6.02
C ILE A 49 -6.42 -5.68 -4.96
N LEU A 50 -5.61 -4.66 -5.26
CA LEU A 50 -5.26 -3.61 -4.30
C LEU A 50 -6.47 -2.76 -3.91
N HIS A 51 -7.35 -2.43 -4.86
CA HIS A 51 -8.62 -1.76 -4.58
C HIS A 51 -9.46 -2.55 -3.57
N HIS A 52 -9.62 -3.86 -3.78
CA HIS A 52 -10.36 -4.72 -2.86
C HIS A 52 -9.75 -4.67 -1.44
N HIS A 53 -8.45 -4.87 -1.32
CA HIS A 53 -7.78 -4.86 -0.02
C HIS A 53 -7.81 -3.49 0.67
N LEU A 54 -7.64 -2.38 -0.06
CA LEU A 54 -7.78 -1.03 0.50
C LEU A 54 -9.21 -0.75 0.98
N SER A 55 -10.23 -1.21 0.26
CA SER A 55 -11.64 -1.00 0.63
C SER A 55 -12.06 -1.84 1.84
N THR A 56 -11.43 -2.99 2.04
CA THR A 56 -11.72 -3.95 3.12
C THR A 56 -10.72 -3.88 4.29
N TYR A 57 -9.86 -2.86 4.31
CA TYR A 57 -8.91 -2.68 5.40
C TYR A 57 -9.62 -2.56 6.76
N PRO A 58 -9.28 -3.39 7.76
CA PRO A 58 -9.89 -3.35 9.08
C PRO A 58 -9.58 -2.04 9.80
N ARG A 59 -10.59 -1.43 10.44
CA ARG A 59 -10.43 -0.15 11.15
C ARG A 59 -10.77 -0.31 12.61
N SER A 60 -9.90 0.13 13.49
CA SER A 60 -10.06 0.00 14.95
C SER A 60 -11.28 0.74 15.49
N HIS A 61 -11.74 1.82 14.83
CA HIS A 61 -12.90 2.59 15.27
C HIS A 61 -14.26 1.96 14.89
N GLN A 62 -14.27 0.85 14.17
CA GLN A 62 -15.47 0.09 13.86
C GLN A 62 -15.86 -0.80 15.05
N THR A 63 -16.22 -0.18 16.19
CA THR A 63 -16.50 -0.87 17.45
C THR A 63 -17.69 -1.85 17.36
N THR A 64 -18.62 -1.63 16.42
CA THR A 64 -19.71 -2.58 16.14
C THR A 64 -19.22 -3.85 15.45
N GLN A 65 -18.22 -3.74 14.60
CA GLN A 65 -17.64 -4.88 13.88
C GLN A 65 -16.57 -5.62 14.72
N TYR A 66 -15.82 -4.87 15.53
CA TYR A 66 -14.75 -5.39 16.37
C TYR A 66 -14.94 -4.90 17.82
N PRO A 67 -15.86 -5.51 18.59
CA PRO A 67 -16.10 -5.12 19.98
C PRO A 67 -14.93 -5.40 20.91
N LEU A 68 -14.04 -6.32 20.54
CA LEU A 68 -12.81 -6.64 21.27
C LEU A 68 -11.58 -6.30 20.44
N GLU A 69 -10.57 -5.74 21.09
CA GLU A 69 -9.27 -5.45 20.46
C GLU A 69 -8.64 -6.68 19.81
N SER A 70 -8.73 -7.84 20.48
CA SER A 70 -8.22 -9.10 19.95
C SER A 70 -8.87 -9.52 18.63
N GLN A 71 -10.15 -9.22 18.43
CA GLN A 71 -10.86 -9.48 17.17
C GLN A 71 -10.35 -8.57 16.04
N PHE A 72 -10.11 -7.30 16.35
CA PHE A 72 -9.52 -6.36 15.40
C PHE A 72 -8.11 -6.82 14.96
N ILE A 73 -7.27 -7.19 15.92
CA ILE A 73 -5.90 -7.68 15.64
C ILE A 73 -5.94 -8.92 14.77
N GLN A 74 -6.82 -9.87 15.07
CA GLN A 74 -6.98 -11.09 14.28
C GLN A 74 -7.48 -10.77 12.86
N ALA A 75 -8.42 -9.84 12.73
CA ALA A 75 -8.92 -9.37 11.43
C ALA A 75 -7.81 -8.73 10.59
N HIS A 76 -6.98 -7.89 11.22
CA HIS A 76 -5.85 -7.24 10.55
C HIS A 76 -4.80 -8.27 10.08
N ARG A 77 -4.43 -9.23 10.93
CA ARG A 77 -3.50 -10.31 10.57
C ARG A 77 -4.03 -11.16 9.40
N SER A 78 -5.32 -11.51 9.45
CA SER A 78 -5.96 -12.28 8.39
C SER A 78 -6.06 -11.49 7.08
N TRP A 79 -6.30 -10.19 7.17
CA TRP A 79 -6.31 -9.28 6.02
C TRP A 79 -4.93 -9.21 5.38
N LEU A 80 -3.88 -9.00 6.16
CA LEU A 80 -2.49 -8.93 5.69
C LEU A 80 -2.03 -10.25 5.03
N SER A 81 -2.40 -11.38 5.62
CA SER A 81 -2.10 -12.70 5.06
C SER A 81 -2.75 -12.91 3.69
N ARG A 82 -4.01 -12.49 3.53
CA ARG A 82 -4.73 -12.57 2.25
C ARG A 82 -4.12 -11.65 1.20
N LEU A 83 -3.80 -10.40 1.57
CA LEU A 83 -3.12 -9.46 0.68
C LEU A 83 -1.84 -10.07 0.12
N ARG A 84 -0.96 -10.57 1.00
CA ARG A 84 0.32 -11.19 0.61
C ARG A 84 0.11 -12.40 -0.30
N ALA A 85 -0.85 -13.25 0.00
CA ALA A 85 -1.14 -14.43 -0.81
C ALA A 85 -1.63 -14.05 -2.21
N GLU A 86 -2.54 -13.10 -2.33
CA GLU A 86 -3.10 -12.68 -3.62
C GLU A 86 -2.08 -11.93 -4.48
N VAL A 87 -1.29 -11.02 -3.87
CA VAL A 87 -0.20 -10.32 -4.57
C VAL A 87 0.86 -11.31 -5.04
N SER A 88 1.29 -12.23 -4.17
CA SER A 88 2.28 -13.27 -4.51
C SER A 88 1.77 -14.18 -5.63
N ALA A 89 0.51 -14.59 -5.59
CA ALA A 89 -0.10 -15.39 -6.64
C ALA A 89 -0.17 -14.64 -7.99
N PHE A 90 -0.44 -13.33 -7.95
CA PHE A 90 -0.44 -12.49 -9.14
C PHE A 90 0.96 -12.35 -9.73
N LEU A 91 1.95 -12.08 -8.90
CA LEU A 91 3.34 -11.93 -9.32
C LEU A 91 3.96 -13.26 -9.78
N GLY A 92 3.53 -14.40 -9.22
CA GLY A 92 3.69 -15.77 -9.69
C GLY A 92 5.07 -16.15 -10.25
N GLY A 93 6.18 -15.91 -9.51
CA GLY A 93 7.53 -16.21 -9.98
C GLY A 93 8.12 -15.19 -10.96
N ARG A 94 7.42 -14.11 -11.24
CA ARG A 94 7.86 -12.97 -12.07
C ARG A 94 8.80 -12.01 -11.33
N GLU A 95 9.27 -12.38 -10.15
CA GLU A 95 10.14 -11.55 -9.29
C GLU A 95 11.50 -11.22 -9.92
N LYS A 96 11.91 -11.91 -10.98
CA LYS A 96 13.22 -11.72 -11.65
C LYS A 96 13.18 -10.84 -12.90
N GLY A 97 12.05 -10.21 -13.21
CA GLY A 97 11.89 -9.34 -14.38
C GLY A 97 10.76 -8.32 -14.20
N SER A 98 10.58 -7.46 -15.18
CA SER A 98 9.40 -6.60 -15.23
C SER A 98 8.15 -7.48 -15.42
N TRP A 99 7.22 -7.42 -14.46
CA TRP A 99 5.97 -8.19 -14.51
C TRP A 99 4.89 -7.55 -15.38
N LEU A 100 5.15 -6.33 -15.89
CA LEU A 100 4.32 -5.62 -16.85
C LEU A 100 4.87 -5.69 -18.28
N GLU A 101 6.09 -6.21 -18.48
CA GLU A 101 6.68 -6.27 -19.83
C GLU A 101 5.91 -7.25 -20.73
N GLU A 102 5.56 -6.79 -21.92
CA GLU A 102 5.09 -7.59 -23.04
C GLU A 102 6.24 -7.81 -24.02
N GLU A 103 6.29 -8.98 -24.66
CA GLU A 103 7.26 -9.24 -25.72
C GLU A 103 7.17 -8.16 -26.82
N GLY A 104 8.30 -7.53 -27.12
CA GLY A 104 8.41 -6.51 -28.18
C GLY A 104 8.22 -5.05 -27.70
N VAL A 105 7.97 -4.80 -26.43
CA VAL A 105 7.87 -3.44 -25.87
C VAL A 105 9.24 -2.96 -25.36
N LYS A 106 9.55 -1.67 -25.58
CA LYS A 106 10.81 -1.06 -25.09
C LYS A 106 10.94 -1.24 -23.56
N LYS A 107 12.09 -1.80 -23.12
CA LYS A 107 12.46 -1.86 -21.71
C LYS A 107 12.26 -0.49 -21.04
N GLY A 108 11.61 -0.50 -19.88
CA GLY A 108 11.39 0.72 -19.08
C GLY A 108 10.08 1.47 -19.35
N LYS A 109 9.29 1.09 -20.35
CA LYS A 109 7.96 1.71 -20.60
C LYS A 109 7.06 1.61 -19.37
N TRP A 110 7.14 0.51 -18.65
CA TRP A 110 6.29 0.20 -17.50
C TRP A 110 6.93 0.49 -16.15
N GLN A 111 8.20 0.94 -16.11
CA GLN A 111 8.94 1.15 -14.87
C GLN A 111 8.18 2.02 -13.85
N ARG A 112 7.65 3.16 -14.28
CA ARG A 112 6.87 4.05 -13.42
C ARG A 112 5.65 3.35 -12.79
N TRP A 113 5.03 2.44 -13.52
CA TRP A 113 3.88 1.68 -13.04
C TRP A 113 4.29 0.64 -12.02
N GLU A 114 5.35 -0.09 -12.31
CA GLU A 114 5.90 -1.09 -11.39
C GLU A 114 6.38 -0.46 -10.09
N ASP A 115 7.10 0.65 -10.17
CA ASP A 115 7.54 1.40 -8.99
C ASP A 115 6.35 1.89 -8.17
N GLY A 116 5.32 2.46 -8.81
CA GLY A 116 4.12 2.92 -8.14
C GLY A 116 3.36 1.79 -7.42
N PHE A 117 3.15 0.67 -8.09
CA PHE A 117 2.51 -0.49 -7.48
C PHE A 117 3.35 -1.09 -6.36
N ARG A 118 4.68 -1.17 -6.53
CA ARG A 118 5.60 -1.67 -5.50
C ARG A 118 5.50 -0.84 -4.24
N VAL A 119 5.57 0.49 -4.35
CA VAL A 119 5.40 1.39 -3.21
C VAL A 119 4.07 1.13 -2.48
N VAL A 120 2.97 1.02 -3.22
CA VAL A 120 1.65 0.76 -2.63
C VAL A 120 1.61 -0.59 -1.90
N ILE A 121 2.13 -1.65 -2.52
CA ILE A 121 2.18 -2.98 -1.94
C ILE A 121 3.05 -2.97 -0.68
N ASP A 122 4.25 -2.41 -0.75
CA ASP A 122 5.20 -2.37 0.36
C ASP A 122 4.65 -1.59 1.55
N LEU A 123 3.95 -0.48 1.31
CA LEU A 123 3.25 0.26 2.36
C LEU A 123 2.09 -0.56 2.97
N MET A 124 1.27 -1.20 2.14
CA MET A 124 0.15 -2.03 2.63
C MET A 124 0.64 -3.26 3.41
N GLU A 125 1.80 -3.79 3.07
CA GLU A 125 2.46 -4.87 3.81
C GLU A 125 3.14 -4.41 5.11
N GLY A 126 3.21 -3.10 5.36
CA GLY A 126 3.85 -2.52 6.53
C GLY A 126 5.37 -2.63 6.49
N LYS A 127 5.98 -2.56 5.30
CA LYS A 127 7.43 -2.58 5.19
C LYS A 127 8.03 -1.29 5.71
N ALA A 128 8.90 -1.43 6.67
CA ALA A 128 9.55 -0.35 7.40
C ALA A 128 10.27 0.64 6.49
N ASP A 129 11.10 0.13 5.58
CA ASP A 129 11.88 0.96 4.65
C ASP A 129 10.96 1.80 3.75
N ALA A 130 9.87 1.22 3.26
CA ALA A 130 8.90 1.93 2.44
C ALA A 130 8.20 3.06 3.21
N ILE A 131 7.87 2.83 4.50
CA ILE A 131 7.28 3.86 5.36
C ILE A 131 8.24 5.03 5.54
N LEU A 132 9.51 4.75 5.84
CA LEU A 132 10.53 5.77 6.04
C LEU A 132 10.82 6.57 4.78
N GLU A 133 10.93 5.89 3.64
CA GLU A 133 11.19 6.53 2.35
C GLU A 133 10.04 7.45 1.91
N GLN A 134 8.80 7.05 2.18
CA GLN A 134 7.63 7.77 1.72
C GLN A 134 7.10 8.81 2.72
N ALA A 135 7.42 8.70 4.01
CA ALA A 135 6.98 9.65 5.03
C ALA A 135 7.66 11.02 4.86
N ALA A 136 6.89 12.10 5.05
CA ALA A 136 7.40 13.45 4.95
C ALA A 136 8.26 13.86 6.16
N ASP A 137 7.94 13.30 7.30
CA ASP A 137 8.64 13.52 8.56
C ASP A 137 8.44 12.32 9.52
N TRP A 138 9.14 12.35 10.64
CA TRP A 138 9.07 11.31 11.66
C TRP A 138 7.66 11.13 12.26
N ARG A 139 6.84 12.20 12.33
CA ARG A 139 5.47 12.12 12.88
C ARG A 139 4.58 11.30 11.97
N GLU A 140 4.71 11.52 10.66
CA GLU A 140 3.99 10.73 9.67
C GLU A 140 4.46 9.28 9.68
N ALA A 141 5.77 9.03 9.83
CA ALA A 141 6.31 7.67 9.94
C ALA A 141 5.78 6.94 11.18
N VAL A 142 5.75 7.60 12.35
CA VAL A 142 5.19 7.02 13.59
C VAL A 142 3.69 6.74 13.44
N GLY A 143 2.93 7.67 12.87
CA GLY A 143 1.50 7.49 12.61
C GLY A 143 1.25 6.31 11.66
N ALA A 144 2.02 6.21 10.58
CA ALA A 144 1.95 5.11 9.64
C ALA A 144 2.32 3.76 10.29
N TRP A 145 3.32 3.77 11.18
CA TRP A 145 3.70 2.58 11.94
C TRP A 145 2.52 2.00 12.73
N GLY A 146 1.82 2.84 13.50
CA GLY A 146 0.64 2.43 14.28
C GLY A 146 -0.54 1.97 13.44
N VAL A 147 -0.61 2.36 12.17
CA VAL A 147 -1.67 1.93 11.26
C VAL A 147 -1.30 0.66 10.50
N LEU A 148 -0.06 0.54 10.02
CA LEU A 148 0.33 -0.46 9.03
C LEU A 148 1.15 -1.61 9.62
N VAL A 149 1.94 -1.36 10.67
CA VAL A 149 2.88 -2.33 11.23
C VAL A 149 2.39 -2.87 12.56
N ASP A 150 2.22 -2.00 13.53
CA ASP A 150 1.81 -2.35 14.88
C ASP A 150 0.50 -1.65 15.25
N VAL A 151 -0.60 -2.31 14.91
CA VAL A 151 -1.96 -1.81 15.20
C VAL A 151 -2.31 -1.81 16.69
N GLN A 152 -1.40 -2.30 17.55
CA GLN A 152 -1.49 -2.27 19.00
C GLN A 152 -0.59 -1.21 19.62
N LEU A 153 0.10 -0.39 18.81
CA LEU A 153 1.03 0.62 19.28
C LEU A 153 0.41 1.50 20.36
N LYS A 154 1.02 1.49 21.54
CA LYS A 154 0.61 2.30 22.69
C LYS A 154 1.62 3.43 22.92
N ARG A 155 1.20 4.40 23.72
CA ARG A 155 2.05 5.54 24.07
C ARG A 155 3.40 5.11 24.67
N ASP A 156 3.40 4.03 25.44
CA ASP A 156 4.60 3.53 26.14
C ASP A 156 5.58 2.83 25.18
N ASP A 157 5.12 2.44 23.98
CA ASP A 157 5.95 1.81 22.94
C ASP A 157 6.66 2.86 22.07
N LEU A 158 6.22 4.12 22.08
CA LEU A 158 6.77 5.20 21.25
C LEU A 158 8.30 5.35 21.36
N PRO A 159 8.94 5.26 22.55
CA PRO A 159 10.40 5.36 22.65
C PRO A 159 11.13 4.34 21.78
N TYR A 160 10.61 3.12 21.65
CA TYR A 160 11.21 2.08 20.81
C TYR A 160 11.07 2.37 19.32
N VAL A 161 9.91 2.91 18.93
CA VAL A 161 9.66 3.32 17.54
C VAL A 161 10.56 4.49 17.16
N PHE A 162 10.78 5.45 18.07
CA PHE A 162 11.68 6.58 17.84
C PHE A 162 13.14 6.13 17.69
N LEU A 163 13.60 5.20 18.52
CA LEU A 163 14.95 4.64 18.40
C LEU A 163 15.12 3.98 17.03
N TRP A 164 14.13 3.22 16.59
CA TRP A 164 14.19 2.53 15.30
C TRP A 164 14.20 3.54 14.13
N ILE A 165 13.34 4.56 14.13
CA ILE A 165 13.31 5.62 13.11
C ILE A 165 14.62 6.42 13.11
N GLY A 166 15.21 6.71 14.28
CA GLY A 166 16.46 7.43 14.41
C GLY A 166 17.67 6.67 13.89
N PHE A 167 17.71 5.35 14.03
CA PHE A 167 18.82 4.52 13.53
C PHE A 167 18.84 4.34 12.01
N CYS A 168 17.76 4.63 11.31
CA CYS A 168 17.70 4.51 9.85
C CYS A 168 18.08 5.80 9.11
N HIS A 169 18.45 6.88 9.84
CA HIS A 169 18.77 8.19 9.25
C HIS A 169 20.24 8.61 9.39
N ASP A 170 21.12 7.75 9.92
CA ASP A 170 22.59 7.90 9.89
C ASP A 170 23.19 6.98 8.81
#